data_2519bbbb1c973b0ed48ce868dc5d6f42
#
_entry.id   2519bbbb1c973b0ed48ce868dc5d6f42
#
_cell.length_a   1.000
_cell.length_b   1.000
_cell.length_c   1.000
_cell.angle_alpha   90.00
_cell.angle_beta   90.00
_cell.angle_gamma   90.00
#
_symmetry.space_group_name_H-M   'P 1'
#
loop_
_entity.id
_entity.type
_entity.pdbx_description
1 polymer ?
#
loop_
_entity_poly.entity_id
_entity_poly.type
_entity_poly.pdbx_seq_one_letter_code
_entity_poly.pdbx_strand_id
1 'polypeptide(L)'
;NGLIRVKDTAVELLQQGTVTVNGSVDTAADKLDLALAVKNLGADDAVRQQIAGRLNGSINVKGETGSPEIGWKLDSGYAETDGLLTIRSDRRLGQKTLTLDKLRIRPDNGGELAATGSLELFRHRRLKLDVSSKAFNPARIDRQLPEGNVNGTIAVSGELDDQKFGGKMKFAPSTLSGVALSGSADIQYESNYLSRALTDIRLGSNTIKTSGSFGRKGRRLNLDISAPDLSRFGFGLGGAVTAKGYVSGDLSDGLKTLEADLDGRARAFRMADLVQINTLDFKLKGSPDINRPLNAELKGERIVLAGKSPTTVDAVNLFVSGTGANHRIRGGSSMALDDKRYKLEIDAAGGLNKDKTRWKGIIDALDISGAFNLKLQ
;
A
#
# COMPACT_ATOMS: atom_id res chain seq x y z
N ASN A 1 -30.22 12.81 40.53
CA ASN A 1 -29.10 13.72 40.23
C ASN A 1 -28.10 12.97 39.37
N GLY A 2 -28.08 13.26 38.06
CA GLY A 2 -27.21 12.58 37.12
C GLY A 2 -25.80 13.21 37.01
N LEU A 3 -25.39 14.07 37.92
CA LEU A 3 -24.09 14.74 37.89
C LEU A 3 -23.04 13.93 38.67
N ILE A 4 -22.04 13.42 37.92
CA ILE A 4 -20.84 12.78 38.46
C ILE A 4 -19.70 13.79 38.35
N ARG A 5 -19.04 14.08 39.46
CA ARG A 5 -17.83 14.92 39.50
C ARG A 5 -16.63 14.06 39.78
N VAL A 6 -15.57 14.25 39.03
CA VAL A 6 -14.27 13.61 39.18
C VAL A 6 -13.27 14.68 39.56
N LYS A 7 -12.56 14.51 40.65
CA LYS A 7 -11.55 15.48 41.12
C LYS A 7 -10.25 14.73 41.44
N ASP A 8 -9.17 15.14 40.83
CA ASP A 8 -7.80 14.65 41.05
C ASP A 8 -7.69 13.11 41.08
N THR A 9 -8.53 12.44 40.29
CA THR A 9 -8.53 10.99 40.22
C THR A 9 -7.38 10.52 39.38
N ALA A 10 -6.35 9.98 40.00
CA ALA A 10 -5.20 9.43 39.35
C ALA A 10 -5.39 7.95 39.04
N VAL A 11 -5.13 7.57 37.77
CA VAL A 11 -5.06 6.18 37.31
C VAL A 11 -3.60 5.89 36.96
N GLU A 12 -2.99 5.01 37.74
CA GLU A 12 -1.65 4.50 37.44
C GLU A 12 -1.78 3.32 36.47
N LEU A 13 -1.11 3.45 35.35
CA LEU A 13 -1.08 2.40 34.32
C LEU A 13 0.15 1.50 34.53
N LEU A 14 -0.02 0.21 34.28
CA LEU A 14 0.92 -0.88 34.60
C LEU A 14 2.38 -0.68 34.11
N GLN A 15 2.63 0.31 33.29
CA GLN A 15 3.96 0.58 32.70
C GLN A 15 4.51 1.98 33.00
N GLN A 16 4.29 2.47 34.23
CA GLN A 16 4.92 3.71 34.68
C GLN A 16 4.40 4.98 33.97
N GLY A 17 3.14 5.21 33.99
CA GLY A 17 2.54 6.48 33.59
C GLY A 17 1.33 6.77 34.45
N THR A 18 1.01 8.05 34.62
CA THR A 18 -0.14 8.51 35.38
C THR A 18 -1.05 9.34 34.48
N VAL A 19 -2.34 9.05 34.55
CA VAL A 19 -3.39 9.89 33.97
C VAL A 19 -4.24 10.43 35.12
N THR A 20 -4.22 11.76 35.30
CA THR A 20 -5.06 12.44 36.28
C THR A 20 -6.29 12.99 35.58
N VAL A 21 -7.47 12.68 36.06
CA VAL A 21 -8.75 13.09 35.49
C VAL A 21 -9.44 14.08 36.43
N ASN A 22 -9.88 15.20 35.88
CA ASN A 22 -10.69 16.23 36.53
C ASN A 22 -11.89 16.56 35.64
N GLY A 23 -13.03 16.89 36.27
CA GLY A 23 -14.19 17.37 35.54
C GLY A 23 -15.52 16.81 35.97
N SER A 24 -16.47 16.75 35.05
CA SER A 24 -17.81 16.28 35.33
C SER A 24 -18.49 15.61 34.15
N VAL A 25 -19.38 14.68 34.47
CA VAL A 25 -20.33 14.05 33.55
C VAL A 25 -21.73 14.32 34.10
N ASP A 26 -22.52 15.05 33.38
CA ASP A 26 -23.93 15.31 33.69
C ASP A 26 -24.83 14.52 32.74
N THR A 27 -25.33 13.39 33.25
CA THR A 27 -26.18 12.50 32.44
C THR A 27 -27.60 13.04 32.28
N ALA A 28 -28.03 13.99 33.14
CA ALA A 28 -29.34 14.64 33.03
C ALA A 28 -29.31 15.77 31.98
N ALA A 29 -28.19 16.51 31.90
CA ALA A 29 -27.98 17.55 30.92
C ALA A 29 -27.29 17.07 29.64
N ASP A 30 -26.94 15.78 29.55
CA ASP A 30 -26.16 15.17 28.45
C ASP A 30 -24.86 15.92 28.16
N LYS A 31 -24.09 16.24 29.21
CA LYS A 31 -22.85 17.02 29.09
C LYS A 31 -21.64 16.30 29.69
N LEU A 32 -20.52 16.47 28.96
CA LEU A 32 -19.17 16.07 29.36
C LEU A 32 -18.29 17.31 29.45
N ASP A 33 -17.50 17.41 30.51
CA ASP A 33 -16.37 18.34 30.61
C ASP A 33 -15.27 17.66 31.45
N LEU A 34 -14.33 17.01 30.76
CA LEU A 34 -13.24 16.26 31.36
C LEU A 34 -11.90 16.79 30.89
N ALA A 35 -10.99 17.02 31.81
CA ALA A 35 -9.60 17.36 31.57
C ALA A 35 -8.71 16.23 32.10
N LEU A 36 -7.88 15.66 31.23
CA LEU A 36 -6.93 14.61 31.55
C LEU A 36 -5.52 15.17 31.45
N ALA A 37 -4.76 15.06 32.52
CA ALA A 37 -3.33 15.33 32.53
C ALA A 37 -2.58 13.99 32.38
N VAL A 38 -1.78 13.89 31.34
CA VAL A 38 -0.97 12.70 31.04
C VAL A 38 0.47 12.97 31.46
N LYS A 39 1.03 12.10 32.29
CA LYS A 39 2.42 12.17 32.72
C LYS A 39 3.13 10.85 32.52
N ASN A 40 4.24 10.91 31.81
CA ASN A 40 5.18 9.81 31.63
C ASN A 40 4.53 8.51 31.12
N LEU A 41 3.47 8.63 30.28
CA LEU A 41 2.72 7.50 29.75
C LEU A 41 3.56 6.77 28.70
N GLY A 42 3.99 5.54 29.03
CA GLY A 42 4.63 4.63 28.07
C GLY A 42 3.57 3.90 27.25
N ALA A 43 3.86 3.63 25.98
CA ALA A 43 3.10 2.67 25.19
C ALA A 43 3.48 1.23 25.60
N ASP A 44 2.56 0.26 25.49
CA ASP A 44 2.92 -1.14 25.64
C ASP A 44 3.80 -1.62 24.47
N ASP A 45 4.36 -2.84 24.55
CA ASP A 45 5.34 -3.30 23.57
C ASP A 45 4.81 -3.36 22.13
N ALA A 46 3.52 -3.51 21.94
CA ALA A 46 2.89 -3.51 20.62
C ALA A 46 2.85 -2.11 19.97
N VAL A 47 2.77 -1.08 20.78
CA VAL A 47 2.72 0.33 20.34
C VAL A 47 4.10 1.00 20.45
N ARG A 48 5.00 0.50 21.29
CA ARG A 48 6.37 1.01 21.49
C ARG A 48 7.21 1.07 20.21
N GLN A 49 6.96 0.17 19.26
CA GLN A 49 7.64 0.20 17.97
C GLN A 49 7.18 1.36 17.09
N GLN A 50 6.00 1.95 17.39
CA GLN A 50 5.40 3.01 16.60
C GLN A 50 5.44 4.39 17.27
N ILE A 51 5.51 4.44 18.62
CA ILE A 51 5.57 5.69 19.38
C ILE A 51 6.85 5.69 20.20
N ALA A 52 7.82 6.50 19.77
CA ALA A 52 9.04 6.70 20.51
C ALA A 52 8.79 7.63 21.72
N GLY A 53 9.38 7.30 22.88
CA GLY A 53 9.37 8.15 24.05
C GLY A 53 8.19 7.93 25.00
N ARG A 54 7.97 8.88 25.88
CA ARG A 54 6.94 8.88 26.89
C ARG A 54 6.04 10.10 26.74
N LEU A 55 4.74 9.86 26.65
CA LEU A 55 3.76 10.91 26.41
C LEU A 55 3.52 11.74 27.67
N ASN A 56 3.61 13.04 27.52
CA ASN A 56 3.25 14.04 28.51
C ASN A 56 2.28 15.05 27.87
N GLY A 57 1.38 15.62 28.66
CA GLY A 57 0.50 16.67 28.15
C GLY A 57 -0.92 16.58 28.66
N SER A 58 -1.87 17.02 27.83
CA SER A 58 -3.28 17.10 28.21
C SER A 58 -4.21 16.63 27.10
N ILE A 59 -5.33 16.05 27.53
CA ILE A 59 -6.47 15.70 26.68
C ILE A 59 -7.71 16.32 27.32
N ASN A 60 -8.52 17.01 26.54
CA ASN A 60 -9.79 17.60 26.98
C ASN A 60 -10.93 16.95 26.19
N VAL A 61 -11.98 16.53 26.90
CA VAL A 61 -13.19 15.96 26.30
C VAL A 61 -14.39 16.81 26.74
N LYS A 62 -15.06 17.42 25.80
CA LYS A 62 -16.18 18.34 26.07
C LYS A 62 -17.36 18.07 25.15
N GLY A 63 -18.54 18.52 25.54
CA GLY A 63 -19.74 18.47 24.72
C GLY A 63 -20.80 17.50 25.22
N GLU A 64 -21.63 16.99 24.32
CA GLU A 64 -22.63 15.97 24.61
C GLU A 64 -21.98 14.57 24.66
N THR A 65 -22.53 13.64 25.47
CA THR A 65 -21.99 12.26 25.58
C THR A 65 -22.03 11.51 24.26
N GLY A 66 -23.02 11.79 23.43
CA GLY A 66 -23.16 11.20 22.08
C GLY A 66 -22.39 11.92 20.98
N SER A 67 -21.87 13.11 21.26
CA SER A 67 -21.20 14.00 20.29
C SER A 67 -20.06 14.79 20.93
N PRO A 68 -19.07 14.13 21.53
CA PRO A 68 -17.97 14.80 22.20
C PRO A 68 -16.99 15.43 21.23
N GLU A 69 -16.35 16.48 21.71
CA GLU A 69 -15.16 17.10 21.13
C GLU A 69 -13.95 16.69 21.99
N ILE A 70 -12.90 16.17 21.34
CA ILE A 70 -11.67 15.66 21.98
C ILE A 70 -10.50 16.46 21.46
N GLY A 71 -9.97 17.33 22.30
CA GLY A 71 -8.76 18.08 22.02
C GLY A 71 -7.56 17.52 22.77
N TRP A 72 -6.37 17.54 22.17
CA TRP A 72 -5.15 17.11 22.83
C TRP A 72 -3.95 17.99 22.52
N LYS A 73 -3.02 18.03 23.43
CA LYS A 73 -1.65 18.50 23.26
C LYS A 73 -0.74 17.55 24.01
N LEU A 74 0.06 16.81 23.27
CA LEU A 74 0.94 15.78 23.82
C LEU A 74 2.35 15.95 23.26
N ASP A 75 3.33 15.66 24.11
CA ASP A 75 4.75 15.65 23.79
C ASP A 75 5.31 14.28 24.17
N SER A 76 6.04 13.66 23.26
CA SER A 76 6.74 12.38 23.48
C SER A 76 8.21 12.55 23.85
N GLY A 77 8.73 13.77 23.87
CA GLY A 77 10.17 14.07 23.95
C GLY A 77 10.90 13.91 22.62
N TYR A 78 10.21 13.47 21.55
CA TYR A 78 10.71 13.39 20.18
C TYR A 78 9.80 14.08 19.19
N ALA A 79 8.55 14.28 19.55
CA ALA A 79 7.57 14.96 18.72
C ALA A 79 6.44 15.54 19.58
N GLU A 80 6.04 16.76 19.26
CA GLU A 80 4.81 17.36 19.74
C GLU A 80 3.65 16.99 18.83
N THR A 81 2.48 16.68 19.40
CA THR A 81 1.24 16.52 18.66
C THR A 81 0.13 17.32 19.30
N ASP A 82 -0.61 18.05 18.49
CA ASP A 82 -1.85 18.70 18.89
C ASP A 82 -2.96 18.41 17.90
N GLY A 83 -4.17 18.27 18.40
CA GLY A 83 -5.31 17.93 17.54
C GLY A 83 -6.65 18.19 18.19
N LEU A 84 -7.66 18.08 17.32
CA LEU A 84 -9.07 18.20 17.65
C LEU A 84 -9.85 17.18 16.84
N LEU A 85 -10.55 16.30 17.54
CA LEU A 85 -11.47 15.30 16.98
C LEU A 85 -12.87 15.56 17.50
N THR A 86 -13.82 15.68 16.60
CA THR A 86 -15.24 15.84 16.91
C THR A 86 -16.02 14.61 16.50
N ILE A 87 -16.87 14.09 17.37
CA ILE A 87 -17.83 13.05 17.03
C ILE A 87 -19.19 13.73 16.86
N ARG A 88 -19.79 13.60 15.68
CA ARG A 88 -21.13 14.14 15.39
C ARG A 88 -22.11 13.00 15.15
N SER A 89 -23.23 13.05 15.86
CA SER A 89 -24.32 12.09 15.71
C SER A 89 -25.53 12.77 15.06
N ASP A 90 -25.90 12.31 13.86
CA ASP A 90 -27.18 12.67 13.28
C ASP A 90 -28.22 11.61 13.64
N ARG A 91 -29.06 11.91 14.65
CA ARG A 91 -30.08 10.99 15.15
C ARG A 91 -31.18 10.72 14.11
N ARG A 92 -31.43 11.64 13.16
CA ARG A 92 -32.46 11.46 12.12
C ARG A 92 -32.02 10.46 11.06
N LEU A 93 -30.75 10.50 10.71
CA LEU A 93 -30.15 9.62 9.70
C LEU A 93 -29.55 8.34 10.31
N GLY A 94 -29.45 8.25 11.65
CA GLY A 94 -28.72 7.17 12.32
C GLY A 94 -27.24 7.13 11.95
N GLN A 95 -26.67 8.29 11.64
CA GLN A 95 -25.31 8.44 11.15
C GLN A 95 -24.40 8.98 12.27
N LYS A 96 -23.20 8.42 12.38
CA LYS A 96 -22.12 9.00 13.20
C LYS A 96 -20.96 9.34 12.30
N THR A 97 -20.39 10.53 12.47
CA THR A 97 -19.24 11.01 11.74
C THR A 97 -18.14 11.38 12.73
N LEU A 98 -16.97 10.80 12.54
CA LEU A 98 -15.74 11.27 13.14
C LEU A 98 -15.18 12.38 12.24
N THR A 99 -14.90 13.54 12.81
CA THR A 99 -14.27 14.66 12.11
C THR A 99 -12.96 14.99 12.80
N LEU A 100 -11.86 14.82 12.08
CA LEU A 100 -10.55 15.31 12.49
C LEU A 100 -10.47 16.77 12.04
N ASP A 101 -10.84 17.67 12.91
CA ASP A 101 -10.84 19.11 12.60
C ASP A 101 -9.42 19.64 12.48
N LYS A 102 -8.50 19.02 13.23
CA LYS A 102 -7.09 19.37 13.23
C LYS A 102 -6.26 18.22 13.78
N LEU A 103 -5.16 17.94 13.10
CA LEU A 103 -4.01 17.21 13.63
C LEU A 103 -2.75 17.92 13.18
N ARG A 104 -1.83 18.12 14.10
CA ARG A 104 -0.44 18.54 13.81
C ARG A 104 0.51 17.62 14.53
N ILE A 105 1.58 17.25 13.84
CA ILE A 105 2.69 16.48 14.39
C ILE A 105 3.96 17.26 14.04
N ARG A 106 4.74 17.62 15.04
CA ARG A 106 6.00 18.34 14.89
C ARG A 106 7.11 17.54 15.57
N PRO A 107 7.80 16.69 14.81
CA PRO A 107 8.98 16.03 15.31
C PRO A 107 10.10 17.06 15.60
N ASP A 108 10.93 16.77 16.59
CA ASP A 108 12.09 17.60 16.89
C ASP A 108 13.01 17.72 15.67
N ASN A 109 13.26 18.94 15.23
CA ASN A 109 14.03 19.25 14.01
C ASN A 109 13.50 18.54 12.76
N GLY A 110 12.20 18.20 12.73
CA GLY A 110 11.58 17.38 11.69
C GLY A 110 10.49 18.05 10.87
N GLY A 111 10.29 19.36 11.00
CA GLY A 111 9.23 20.09 10.30
C GLY A 111 7.82 19.82 10.84
N GLU A 112 6.81 19.87 9.98
CA GLU A 112 5.40 19.69 10.38
C GLU A 112 4.66 18.78 9.42
N LEU A 113 3.83 17.90 9.99
CA LEU A 113 2.77 17.18 9.30
C LEU A 113 1.43 17.67 9.87
N ALA A 114 0.52 18.10 9.01
CA ALA A 114 -0.83 18.48 9.40
C ALA A 114 -1.87 17.66 8.64
N ALA A 115 -2.97 17.32 9.31
CA ALA A 115 -4.06 16.59 8.68
C ALA A 115 -5.42 17.09 9.18
N THR A 116 -6.42 17.00 8.28
CA THR A 116 -7.84 17.13 8.55
C THR A 116 -8.60 16.04 7.83
N GLY A 117 -9.80 15.68 8.32
CA GLY A 117 -10.54 14.64 7.63
C GLY A 117 -11.88 14.31 8.28
N SER A 118 -12.57 13.36 7.68
CA SER A 118 -13.84 12.84 8.23
C SER A 118 -14.01 11.38 7.86
N LEU A 119 -14.67 10.64 8.73
CA LEU A 119 -15.07 9.25 8.51
C LEU A 119 -16.50 9.04 8.99
N GLU A 120 -17.38 8.68 8.07
CA GLU A 120 -18.72 8.21 8.40
C GLU A 120 -18.66 6.76 8.89
N LEU A 121 -19.21 6.48 10.09
CA LEU A 121 -19.11 5.15 10.71
C LEU A 121 -20.19 4.18 10.23
N PHE A 122 -21.32 4.68 9.78
CA PHE A 122 -22.47 3.89 9.35
C PHE A 122 -22.94 4.37 7.99
N ARG A 123 -23.50 3.48 7.14
CA ARG A 123 -23.97 3.75 5.78
C ARG A 123 -22.89 4.39 4.89
N HIS A 124 -22.56 3.75 3.81
CA HIS A 124 -21.56 4.17 2.82
C HIS A 124 -20.13 4.39 3.36
N ARG A 125 -19.94 4.54 4.67
CA ARG A 125 -18.67 4.74 5.37
C ARG A 125 -17.68 5.59 4.56
N ARG A 126 -18.11 6.83 4.25
CA ARG A 126 -17.31 7.77 3.47
C ARG A 126 -16.12 8.26 4.29
N LEU A 127 -14.95 8.17 3.67
CA LEU A 127 -13.68 8.67 4.19
C LEU A 127 -13.24 9.90 3.38
N LYS A 128 -12.79 10.94 4.08
CA LYS A 128 -12.03 12.04 3.50
C LYS A 128 -10.85 12.34 4.42
N LEU A 129 -9.64 12.49 3.85
CA LEU A 129 -8.42 12.82 4.57
C LEU A 129 -7.58 13.75 3.71
N ASP A 130 -7.26 14.92 4.23
CA ASP A 130 -6.35 15.88 3.63
C ASP A 130 -5.12 16.00 4.53
N VAL A 131 -3.93 15.75 3.99
CA VAL A 131 -2.64 15.79 4.70
C VAL A 131 -1.74 16.79 3.99
N SER A 132 -1.03 17.59 4.77
CA SER A 132 0.01 18.47 4.28
C SER A 132 1.30 18.31 5.08
N SER A 133 2.44 18.44 4.41
CA SER A 133 3.75 18.40 5.03
C SER A 133 4.55 19.66 4.68
N LYS A 134 5.31 20.14 5.66
CA LYS A 134 6.23 21.28 5.51
C LYS A 134 7.55 20.95 6.19
N ALA A 135 8.60 20.88 5.38
CA ALA A 135 9.94 20.52 5.84
C ALA A 135 9.98 19.21 6.66
N PHE A 136 9.05 18.30 6.39
CA PHE A 136 8.82 17.12 7.21
C PHE A 136 9.90 16.07 6.98
N ASN A 137 10.51 15.59 8.07
CA ASN A 137 11.48 14.50 8.05
C ASN A 137 10.83 13.19 8.53
N PRO A 138 10.53 12.24 7.63
CA PRO A 138 9.88 10.98 7.99
C PRO A 138 10.67 10.16 9.02
N ALA A 139 12.00 10.16 8.93
CA ALA A 139 12.87 9.42 9.84
C ALA A 139 12.77 9.86 11.32
N ARG A 140 12.16 11.02 11.57
CA ARG A 140 11.90 11.49 12.93
C ARG A 140 10.70 10.82 13.60
N ILE A 141 9.79 10.26 12.80
CA ILE A 141 8.67 9.45 13.31
C ILE A 141 9.09 7.98 13.42
N ASP A 142 9.69 7.45 12.36
CA ASP A 142 10.17 6.08 12.32
C ASP A 142 11.55 6.02 11.66
N ARG A 143 12.54 5.47 12.36
CA ARG A 143 13.93 5.34 11.88
C ARG A 143 14.07 4.43 10.66
N GLN A 144 13.07 3.62 10.36
CA GLN A 144 13.06 2.79 9.14
C GLN A 144 12.69 3.62 7.89
N LEU A 145 12.09 4.81 8.09
CA LEU A 145 11.79 5.73 7.01
C LEU A 145 13.02 6.54 6.62
N PRO A 146 13.15 6.93 5.36
CA PRO A 146 14.30 7.71 4.90
C PRO A 146 14.28 9.14 5.48
N GLU A 147 15.47 9.67 5.74
CA GLU A 147 15.62 11.09 6.07
C GLU A 147 15.21 11.97 4.90
N GLY A 148 14.60 13.11 5.21
CA GLY A 148 14.14 14.01 4.16
C GLY A 148 13.69 15.37 4.65
N ASN A 149 13.37 16.20 3.68
CA ASN A 149 12.67 17.48 3.84
C ASN A 149 11.51 17.45 2.85
N VAL A 150 10.40 16.83 3.29
CA VAL A 150 9.26 16.56 2.43
C VAL A 150 8.22 17.66 2.57
N ASN A 151 7.88 18.28 1.44
CA ASN A 151 6.86 19.31 1.31
C ASN A 151 5.80 18.83 0.33
N GLY A 152 4.52 18.93 0.68
CA GLY A 152 3.48 18.53 -0.25
C GLY A 152 2.14 18.33 0.39
N THR A 153 1.23 17.79 -0.42
CA THR A 153 -0.15 17.50 -0.02
C THR A 153 -0.58 16.12 -0.50
N ILE A 154 -1.39 15.47 0.31
CA ILE A 154 -2.08 14.23 -0.05
C ILE A 154 -3.55 14.43 0.29
N ALA A 155 -4.43 14.16 -0.65
CA ALA A 155 -5.88 14.13 -0.43
C ALA A 155 -6.38 12.73 -0.77
N VAL A 156 -7.04 12.08 0.17
CA VAL A 156 -7.66 10.76 0.00
C VAL A 156 -9.15 10.88 0.24
N SER A 157 -9.94 10.25 -0.60
CA SER A 157 -11.39 10.13 -0.40
C SER A 157 -11.86 8.75 -0.84
N GLY A 158 -12.96 8.27 -0.24
CA GLY A 158 -13.49 6.98 -0.64
C GLY A 158 -14.81 6.65 0.03
N GLU A 159 -15.44 5.62 -0.50
CA GLU A 159 -16.61 4.94 0.05
C GLU A 159 -16.22 3.48 0.29
N LEU A 160 -16.09 3.12 1.57
CA LEU A 160 -15.54 1.81 1.96
C LEU A 160 -16.46 0.66 1.54
N ASP A 161 -17.78 0.85 1.61
CA ASP A 161 -18.76 -0.18 1.27
C ASP A 161 -18.82 -0.44 -0.24
N ASP A 162 -18.66 0.61 -1.03
CA ASP A 162 -18.67 0.54 -2.51
C ASP A 162 -17.28 0.28 -3.11
N GLN A 163 -16.26 0.11 -2.27
CA GLN A 163 -14.85 -0.06 -2.69
C GLN A 163 -14.41 1.03 -3.69
N LYS A 164 -14.84 2.27 -3.45
CA LYS A 164 -14.43 3.44 -4.22
C LYS A 164 -13.40 4.23 -3.46
N PHE A 165 -12.24 4.46 -4.09
CA PHE A 165 -11.15 5.21 -3.49
C PHE A 165 -10.54 6.16 -4.50
N GLY A 166 -10.23 7.36 -4.05
CA GLY A 166 -9.48 8.35 -4.81
C GLY A 166 -8.33 8.90 -3.98
N GLY A 167 -7.18 9.09 -4.61
CA GLY A 167 -6.02 9.69 -3.98
C GLY A 167 -5.34 10.67 -4.92
N LYS A 168 -5.05 11.87 -4.42
CA LYS A 168 -4.23 12.86 -5.09
C LYS A 168 -3.06 13.21 -4.21
N MET A 169 -1.87 13.25 -4.80
CA MET A 169 -0.63 13.61 -4.12
C MET A 169 0.13 14.60 -4.98
N LYS A 170 0.73 15.59 -4.36
CA LYS A 170 1.60 16.55 -5.02
C LYS A 170 2.76 16.93 -4.10
N PHE A 171 3.96 16.74 -4.58
CA PHE A 171 5.17 17.23 -3.92
C PHE A 171 5.49 18.65 -4.39
N ALA A 172 5.73 19.56 -3.44
CA ALA A 172 6.49 20.77 -3.65
C ALA A 172 8.00 20.43 -3.64
N PRO A 173 8.91 21.37 -3.91
CA PRO A 173 10.34 21.09 -3.86
C PRO A 173 10.74 20.42 -2.53
N SER A 174 11.24 19.21 -2.63
CA SER A 174 11.51 18.31 -1.51
C SER A 174 12.82 17.54 -1.71
N THR A 175 13.33 16.99 -0.62
CA THR A 175 14.40 15.99 -0.66
C THR A 175 14.00 14.76 0.14
N LEU A 176 14.44 13.58 -0.28
CA LEU A 176 14.28 12.33 0.43
C LEU A 176 15.51 11.46 0.15
N SER A 177 16.05 10.79 1.17
CA SER A 177 17.31 10.03 1.06
C SER A 177 18.46 10.83 0.42
N GLY A 178 18.53 12.14 0.71
CA GLY A 178 19.57 13.04 0.21
C GLY A 178 19.42 13.45 -1.26
N VAL A 179 18.35 13.06 -1.96
CA VAL A 179 18.12 13.40 -3.37
C VAL A 179 16.80 14.15 -3.56
N ALA A 180 16.68 14.87 -4.67
CA ALA A 180 15.47 15.64 -4.99
C ALA A 180 14.26 14.72 -5.17
N LEU A 181 13.13 15.10 -4.53
CA LEU A 181 11.83 14.48 -4.68
C LEU A 181 10.87 15.49 -5.30
N SER A 182 10.16 15.09 -6.34
CA SER A 182 9.14 15.90 -7.01
C SER A 182 8.09 15.03 -7.67
N GLY A 183 6.98 15.64 -8.06
CA GLY A 183 5.96 14.98 -8.87
C GLY A 183 4.59 14.99 -8.24
N SER A 184 3.71 14.20 -8.86
CA SER A 184 2.31 14.07 -8.44
C SER A 184 1.74 12.72 -8.80
N ALA A 185 0.65 12.34 -8.12
CA ALA A 185 -0.19 11.21 -8.48
C ALA A 185 -1.68 11.59 -8.36
N ASP A 186 -2.51 11.04 -9.25
CA ASP A 186 -3.97 11.07 -9.20
C ASP A 186 -4.47 9.68 -9.55
N ILE A 187 -4.98 8.96 -8.55
CA ILE A 187 -5.39 7.57 -8.66
C ILE A 187 -6.85 7.48 -8.24
N GLN A 188 -7.67 6.78 -9.04
CA GLN A 188 -9.07 6.50 -8.73
C GLN A 188 -9.37 5.02 -8.99
N TYR A 189 -9.92 4.38 -8.00
CA TYR A 189 -10.28 2.96 -8.01
C TYR A 189 -11.73 2.78 -7.62
N GLU A 190 -12.44 1.90 -8.30
CA GLU A 190 -13.84 1.59 -8.06
C GLU A 190 -14.12 0.14 -8.43
N SER A 191 -14.51 -0.70 -7.47
CA SER A 191 -15.01 -2.06 -7.71
C SER A 191 -14.21 -2.86 -8.77
N ASN A 192 -12.93 -3.11 -8.50
CA ASN A 192 -11.99 -3.80 -9.40
C ASN A 192 -11.61 -3.03 -10.68
N TYR A 193 -11.94 -1.76 -10.77
CA TYR A 193 -11.57 -0.90 -11.89
C TYR A 193 -10.69 0.27 -11.43
N LEU A 194 -9.47 0.33 -11.96
CA LEU A 194 -8.60 1.49 -11.84
C LEU A 194 -9.03 2.51 -12.89
N SER A 195 -9.99 3.39 -12.53
CA SER A 195 -10.62 4.33 -13.47
C SER A 195 -9.67 5.45 -13.90
N ARG A 196 -8.69 5.75 -13.06
CA ARG A 196 -7.63 6.72 -13.32
C ARG A 196 -6.34 6.32 -12.61
N ALA A 197 -5.24 6.33 -13.34
CA ALA A 197 -3.90 6.24 -12.79
C ALA A 197 -3.01 7.22 -13.57
N LEU A 198 -2.78 8.38 -12.98
CA LEU A 198 -1.89 9.39 -13.51
C LEU A 198 -0.81 9.65 -12.47
N THR A 199 0.42 9.24 -12.77
CA THR A 199 1.55 9.38 -11.85
C THR A 199 2.75 9.90 -12.64
N ASP A 200 3.44 10.89 -12.10
CA ASP A 200 4.79 11.31 -12.51
C ASP A 200 5.56 11.67 -11.25
N ILE A 201 6.32 10.71 -10.72
CA ILE A 201 7.11 10.85 -9.49
C ILE A 201 8.57 10.68 -9.85
N ARG A 202 9.41 11.54 -9.31
CA ARG A 202 10.88 11.51 -9.46
C ARG A 202 11.53 11.59 -8.10
N LEU A 203 12.44 10.66 -7.85
CA LEU A 203 13.27 10.63 -6.65
C LEU A 203 14.73 10.38 -7.06
N GLY A 204 15.51 11.45 -7.18
CA GLY A 204 16.83 11.39 -7.79
C GLY A 204 16.77 10.85 -9.22
N SER A 205 17.44 9.73 -9.48
CA SER A 205 17.42 9.04 -10.78
C SER A 205 16.18 8.13 -10.97
N ASN A 206 15.40 7.89 -9.93
CA ASN A 206 14.21 7.05 -10.05
C ASN A 206 13.05 7.84 -10.64
N THR A 207 12.37 7.28 -11.63
CA THR A 207 11.16 7.83 -12.24
C THR A 207 10.07 6.78 -12.31
N ILE A 208 8.84 7.16 -11.92
CA ILE A 208 7.65 6.31 -11.99
C ILE A 208 6.58 7.10 -12.70
N LYS A 209 6.20 6.65 -13.90
CA LYS A 209 5.13 7.27 -14.68
C LYS A 209 4.08 6.24 -15.01
N THR A 210 2.84 6.59 -14.75
CA THR A 210 1.68 5.81 -15.18
C THR A 210 0.66 6.74 -15.80
N SER A 211 -0.09 6.25 -16.78
CA SER A 211 -1.20 7.01 -17.36
C SER A 211 -2.28 6.09 -17.91
N GLY A 212 -3.53 6.42 -17.62
CA GLY A 212 -4.68 5.70 -18.17
C GLY A 212 -5.55 5.05 -17.12
N SER A 213 -6.09 3.89 -17.48
CA SER A 213 -7.06 3.15 -16.65
C SER A 213 -6.97 1.65 -16.96
N PHE A 214 -7.41 0.79 -16.02
CA PHE A 214 -7.32 -0.67 -16.17
C PHE A 214 -8.44 -1.39 -15.44
N GLY A 215 -8.92 -2.50 -16.00
CA GLY A 215 -9.93 -3.35 -15.37
C GLY A 215 -11.28 -3.34 -16.07
N ARG A 216 -11.44 -2.57 -17.16
CA ARG A 216 -12.61 -2.61 -18.05
C ARG A 216 -12.19 -2.71 -19.51
N LYS A 217 -13.02 -3.32 -20.34
CA LYS A 217 -12.80 -3.49 -21.78
C LYS A 217 -12.43 -2.18 -22.47
N GLY A 218 -11.39 -2.22 -23.30
CA GLY A 218 -10.91 -1.07 -24.07
C GLY A 218 -10.16 0.00 -23.26
N ARG A 219 -9.94 -0.23 -21.98
CA ARG A 219 -9.13 0.65 -21.13
C ARG A 219 -7.69 0.16 -21.06
N ARG A 220 -6.77 1.10 -21.11
CA ARG A 220 -5.33 0.83 -21.14
C ARG A 220 -4.62 1.63 -20.06
N LEU A 221 -3.73 0.97 -19.35
CA LEU A 221 -2.80 1.56 -18.40
C LEU A 221 -1.39 1.49 -19.00
N ASN A 222 -0.81 2.64 -19.26
CA ASN A 222 0.58 2.75 -19.69
C ASN A 222 1.48 2.85 -18.45
N LEU A 223 2.66 2.25 -18.56
CA LEU A 223 3.69 2.20 -17.54
C LEU A 223 5.02 2.63 -18.14
N ASP A 224 5.75 3.50 -17.45
CA ASP A 224 7.14 3.85 -17.75
C ASP A 224 7.86 4.05 -16.41
N ILE A 225 8.53 3.00 -15.98
CA ILE A 225 9.20 2.91 -14.67
C ILE A 225 10.69 2.72 -14.94
N SER A 226 11.49 3.62 -14.38
CA SER A 226 12.94 3.52 -14.34
C SER A 226 13.37 3.84 -12.91
N ALA A 227 13.61 2.82 -12.11
CA ALA A 227 13.97 2.95 -10.71
C ALA A 227 15.29 2.19 -10.45
N PRO A 228 16.44 2.79 -10.78
CA PRO A 228 17.75 2.15 -10.60
C PRO A 228 18.16 1.97 -9.13
N ASP A 229 17.51 2.68 -8.20
CA ASP A 229 17.80 2.58 -6.77
C ASP A 229 16.51 2.75 -5.94
N LEU A 230 15.80 1.64 -5.74
CA LEU A 230 14.56 1.60 -4.96
C LEU A 230 14.79 1.84 -3.47
N SER A 231 16.02 1.66 -2.95
CA SER A 231 16.30 1.88 -1.53
C SER A 231 16.02 3.32 -1.08
N ARG A 232 16.08 4.26 -2.02
CA ARG A 232 15.76 5.68 -1.78
C ARG A 232 14.33 5.94 -1.31
N PHE A 233 13.40 5.04 -1.65
CA PHE A 233 12.00 5.16 -1.19
C PHE A 233 11.81 4.72 0.26
N GLY A 234 12.74 3.96 0.84
CA GLY A 234 12.57 3.34 2.15
C GLY A 234 11.63 2.13 2.11
N PHE A 235 10.86 1.90 3.17
CA PHE A 235 9.87 0.81 3.30
C PHE A 235 10.43 -0.60 3.01
N GLY A 236 11.72 -0.83 3.27
CA GLY A 236 12.37 -2.11 2.97
C GLY A 236 12.50 -2.44 1.48
N LEU A 237 12.29 -1.43 0.60
CA LEU A 237 12.54 -1.56 -0.82
C LEU A 237 14.03 -1.55 -1.12
N GLY A 238 14.45 -2.26 -2.17
CA GLY A 238 15.84 -2.27 -2.61
C GLY A 238 16.00 -2.80 -4.04
N GLY A 239 17.18 -2.60 -4.60
CA GLY A 239 17.51 -3.00 -5.96
C GLY A 239 17.01 -2.05 -7.02
N ALA A 240 16.94 -2.54 -8.24
CA ALA A 240 16.55 -1.76 -9.42
C ALA A 240 15.40 -2.43 -10.16
N VAL A 241 14.47 -1.61 -10.67
CA VAL A 241 13.36 -2.06 -11.52
C VAL A 241 13.20 -1.13 -12.71
N THR A 242 13.06 -1.70 -13.89
CA THR A 242 12.58 -1.00 -15.09
C THR A 242 11.37 -1.73 -15.65
N ALA A 243 10.35 -1.01 -16.09
CA ALA A 243 9.21 -1.57 -16.80
C ALA A 243 8.63 -0.53 -17.77
N LYS A 244 8.38 -0.94 -19.00
CA LYS A 244 7.81 -0.06 -20.03
C LYS A 244 6.78 -0.79 -20.86
N GLY A 245 5.69 -0.09 -21.18
CA GLY A 245 4.66 -0.63 -22.04
C GLY A 245 3.26 -0.35 -21.51
N TYR A 246 2.35 -1.28 -21.75
CA TYR A 246 0.96 -1.15 -21.30
C TYR A 246 0.32 -2.48 -20.96
N VAL A 247 -0.74 -2.39 -20.16
CA VAL A 247 -1.71 -3.47 -19.93
C VAL A 247 -3.13 -2.96 -20.20
N SER A 248 -4.00 -3.85 -20.70
CA SER A 248 -5.41 -3.60 -20.97
C SER A 248 -6.19 -4.88 -20.66
N GLY A 249 -7.44 -4.78 -20.28
CA GLY A 249 -8.28 -5.95 -20.04
C GLY A 249 -9.43 -5.63 -19.11
N ASP A 250 -10.39 -6.55 -19.05
CA ASP A 250 -11.52 -6.52 -18.13
C ASP A 250 -11.28 -7.53 -17.02
N LEU A 251 -11.17 -7.06 -15.78
CA LEU A 251 -10.91 -7.92 -14.63
C LEU A 251 -12.08 -8.84 -14.29
N SER A 252 -13.30 -8.51 -14.72
CA SER A 252 -14.47 -9.36 -14.54
C SER A 252 -14.40 -10.63 -15.38
N ASP A 253 -13.72 -10.56 -16.52
CA ASP A 253 -13.51 -11.69 -17.45
C ASP A 253 -12.19 -12.45 -17.22
N GLY A 254 -11.47 -12.07 -16.18
CA GLY A 254 -10.16 -12.64 -15.84
C GLY A 254 -9.11 -12.40 -16.95
N LEU A 255 -8.29 -13.42 -17.22
CA LEU A 255 -7.23 -13.32 -18.23
C LEU A 255 -7.72 -13.37 -19.69
N LYS A 256 -8.99 -13.69 -19.94
CA LYS A 256 -9.52 -13.90 -21.30
C LYS A 256 -9.48 -12.65 -22.17
N THR A 257 -9.53 -11.47 -21.53
CA THR A 257 -9.50 -10.16 -22.22
C THR A 257 -8.18 -9.42 -22.05
N LEU A 258 -7.21 -10.04 -21.40
CA LEU A 258 -5.92 -9.39 -21.12
C LEU A 258 -5.15 -9.16 -22.42
N GLU A 259 -4.80 -7.91 -22.64
CA GLU A 259 -3.86 -7.46 -23.66
C GLU A 259 -2.69 -6.77 -22.96
N ALA A 260 -1.48 -7.09 -23.38
CA ALA A 260 -0.29 -6.48 -22.82
C ALA A 260 0.80 -6.34 -23.91
N ASP A 261 1.61 -5.30 -23.78
CA ASP A 261 2.88 -5.13 -24.44
C ASP A 261 3.81 -4.51 -23.41
N LEU A 262 4.54 -5.36 -22.68
CA LEU A 262 5.37 -5.00 -21.55
C LEU A 262 6.78 -5.57 -21.71
N ASP A 263 7.77 -4.74 -21.45
CA ASP A 263 9.18 -5.13 -21.26
C ASP A 263 9.62 -4.65 -19.87
N GLY A 264 10.31 -5.50 -19.13
CA GLY A 264 10.76 -5.11 -17.81
C GLY A 264 11.91 -5.96 -17.27
N ARG A 265 12.56 -5.39 -16.27
CA ARG A 265 13.73 -5.98 -15.60
C ARG A 265 13.70 -5.66 -14.13
N ALA A 266 14.09 -6.62 -13.31
CA ALA A 266 14.42 -6.40 -11.91
C ALA A 266 15.81 -6.95 -11.60
N ARG A 267 16.57 -6.23 -10.79
CA ARG A 267 17.93 -6.61 -10.36
C ARG A 267 18.08 -6.38 -8.87
N ALA A 268 18.49 -7.39 -8.15
CA ALA A 268 18.64 -7.36 -6.69
C ALA A 268 17.40 -6.75 -6.00
N PHE A 269 16.20 -6.94 -6.59
CA PHE A 269 14.95 -6.38 -6.09
C PHE A 269 14.60 -7.01 -4.75
N ARG A 270 14.16 -6.17 -3.84
CA ARG A 270 13.72 -6.56 -2.51
C ARG A 270 12.52 -5.71 -2.10
N MET A 271 11.50 -6.34 -1.56
CA MET A 271 10.33 -5.68 -1.01
C MET A 271 10.10 -6.21 0.41
N ALA A 272 10.68 -5.53 1.39
CA ALA A 272 10.77 -5.97 2.77
C ALA A 272 11.23 -7.45 2.83
N ASP A 273 10.58 -8.26 3.67
CA ASP A 273 10.83 -9.70 3.77
C ASP A 273 9.87 -10.54 2.90
N LEU A 274 9.06 -9.89 2.04
CA LEU A 274 8.01 -10.55 1.27
C LEU A 274 8.53 -11.13 -0.04
N VAL A 275 9.37 -10.38 -0.75
CA VAL A 275 9.86 -10.76 -2.08
C VAL A 275 11.33 -10.40 -2.22
N GLN A 276 12.14 -11.33 -2.73
CA GLN A 276 13.50 -11.09 -3.14
C GLN A 276 13.72 -11.66 -4.54
N ILE A 277 14.29 -10.88 -5.44
CA ILE A 277 14.57 -11.27 -6.83
C ILE A 277 15.99 -10.88 -7.16
N ASN A 278 16.86 -11.86 -7.45
CA ASN A 278 18.20 -11.55 -7.87
C ASN A 278 18.19 -10.95 -9.28
N THR A 279 17.66 -11.69 -10.24
CA THR A 279 17.44 -11.22 -11.61
C THR A 279 16.08 -11.64 -12.11
N LEU A 280 15.43 -10.74 -12.85
CA LEU A 280 14.22 -11.05 -13.60
C LEU A 280 14.20 -10.16 -14.85
N ASP A 281 14.12 -10.78 -16.02
CA ASP A 281 13.83 -10.13 -17.29
C ASP A 281 12.53 -10.71 -17.83
N PHE A 282 11.63 -9.85 -18.27
CA PHE A 282 10.39 -10.31 -18.88
C PHE A 282 10.01 -9.45 -20.07
N LYS A 283 9.47 -10.10 -21.09
CA LYS A 283 8.80 -9.47 -22.22
C LYS A 283 7.48 -10.18 -22.40
N LEU A 284 6.42 -9.41 -22.52
CA LEU A 284 5.09 -9.96 -22.71
C LEU A 284 4.39 -9.15 -23.79
N LYS A 285 4.05 -9.82 -24.88
CA LYS A 285 3.20 -9.27 -25.92
C LYS A 285 2.08 -10.25 -26.20
N GLY A 286 0.86 -9.88 -25.89
CA GLY A 286 -0.31 -10.73 -26.05
C GLY A 286 -1.58 -9.94 -26.23
N SER A 287 -2.57 -10.57 -26.85
CA SER A 287 -3.88 -9.98 -27.14
C SER A 287 -4.98 -10.97 -26.80
N PRO A 288 -6.18 -10.50 -26.43
CA PRO A 288 -7.35 -11.37 -26.30
C PRO A 288 -7.77 -12.05 -27.63
N ASP A 289 -7.38 -11.52 -28.75
CA ASP A 289 -7.56 -12.18 -30.06
C ASP A 289 -6.50 -13.27 -30.24
N ILE A 290 -6.96 -14.55 -30.23
CA ILE A 290 -6.08 -15.70 -30.34
C ILE A 290 -5.33 -15.81 -31.68
N ASN A 291 -5.72 -15.05 -32.71
CA ASN A 291 -5.06 -15.02 -34.01
C ASN A 291 -3.95 -13.94 -34.07
N ARG A 292 -3.86 -13.05 -33.07
CA ARG A 292 -2.78 -12.07 -33.00
C ARG A 292 -1.51 -12.64 -32.37
N PRO A 293 -0.37 -12.03 -32.63
CA PRO A 293 0.90 -12.48 -32.07
C PRO A 293 0.87 -12.59 -30.55
N LEU A 294 1.38 -13.71 -30.05
CA LEU A 294 1.64 -13.99 -28.66
C LEU A 294 3.14 -14.26 -28.51
N ASN A 295 3.82 -13.42 -27.77
CA ASN A 295 5.22 -13.61 -27.42
C ASN A 295 5.37 -13.36 -25.92
N ALA A 296 5.92 -14.31 -25.21
CA ALA A 296 6.28 -14.14 -23.81
C ALA A 296 7.69 -14.70 -23.59
N GLU A 297 8.48 -13.93 -22.90
CA GLU A 297 9.81 -14.31 -22.48
C GLU A 297 9.93 -14.00 -20.98
N LEU A 298 10.31 -14.98 -20.20
CA LEU A 298 10.55 -14.85 -18.77
C LEU A 298 11.86 -15.51 -18.45
N LYS A 299 12.82 -14.73 -17.97
CA LYS A 299 14.13 -15.22 -17.48
C LYS A 299 14.33 -14.68 -16.07
N GLY A 300 14.62 -15.55 -15.14
CA GLY A 300 14.84 -15.13 -13.76
C GLY A 300 15.71 -16.11 -13.00
N GLU A 301 16.38 -15.56 -11.99
CA GLU A 301 17.23 -16.32 -11.08
C GLU A 301 16.95 -15.88 -9.65
N ARG A 302 16.87 -16.88 -8.77
CA ARG A 302 16.71 -16.73 -7.33
C ARG A 302 15.57 -15.74 -6.96
N ILE A 303 14.35 -16.19 -7.26
CA ILE A 303 13.12 -15.48 -6.86
C ILE A 303 12.63 -16.16 -5.59
N VAL A 304 12.62 -15.43 -4.48
CA VAL A 304 12.14 -15.89 -3.18
C VAL A 304 10.86 -15.17 -2.85
N LEU A 305 9.80 -15.93 -2.59
CA LEU A 305 8.52 -15.46 -2.12
C LEU A 305 8.34 -15.96 -0.69
N ALA A 306 8.29 -15.05 0.25
CA ALA A 306 7.98 -15.37 1.64
C ALA A 306 6.48 -15.59 1.82
N GLY A 307 6.11 -16.47 2.75
CA GLY A 307 4.72 -16.79 3.05
C GLY A 307 4.61 -17.94 4.02
N LYS A 308 3.41 -18.47 4.21
CA LYS A 308 3.20 -19.67 5.03
C LYS A 308 3.94 -20.89 4.45
N SER A 309 4.09 -20.95 3.13
CA SER A 309 4.93 -21.92 2.40
C SER A 309 5.90 -21.13 1.53
N PRO A 310 7.10 -20.82 2.03
CA PRO A 310 8.09 -20.07 1.28
C PRO A 310 8.48 -20.82 0.01
N THR A 311 8.47 -20.09 -1.10
CA THR A 311 8.78 -20.63 -2.42
C THR A 311 10.04 -19.96 -2.95
N THR A 312 11.01 -20.78 -3.35
CA THR A 312 12.21 -20.31 -4.04
C THR A 312 12.23 -20.87 -5.46
N VAL A 313 12.22 -19.97 -6.45
CA VAL A 313 12.50 -20.32 -7.84
C VAL A 313 13.98 -20.05 -8.07
N ASP A 314 14.77 -21.11 -8.19
CA ASP A 314 16.23 -20.99 -8.38
C ASP A 314 16.54 -20.42 -9.76
N ALA A 315 15.84 -20.92 -10.78
CA ALA A 315 15.92 -20.42 -12.14
C ALA A 315 14.59 -20.64 -12.88
N VAL A 316 14.25 -19.70 -13.74
CA VAL A 316 13.17 -19.83 -14.73
C VAL A 316 13.62 -19.27 -16.07
N ASN A 317 13.34 -20.00 -17.14
CA ASN A 317 13.60 -19.59 -18.50
C ASN A 317 12.46 -20.14 -19.36
N LEU A 318 11.48 -19.29 -19.66
CA LEU A 318 10.28 -19.66 -20.37
C LEU A 318 10.09 -18.77 -21.59
N PHE A 319 9.80 -19.40 -22.72
CA PHE A 319 9.49 -18.74 -23.99
C PHE A 319 8.16 -19.25 -24.52
N VAL A 320 7.32 -18.32 -24.94
CA VAL A 320 6.11 -18.61 -25.69
C VAL A 320 6.15 -17.76 -26.96
N SER A 321 5.95 -18.37 -28.11
CA SER A 321 5.95 -17.67 -29.40
C SER A 321 4.91 -18.22 -30.34
N GLY A 322 4.31 -17.36 -31.16
CA GLY A 322 3.27 -17.73 -32.13
C GLY A 322 2.04 -16.84 -32.00
N THR A 323 0.87 -17.48 -31.96
CA THR A 323 -0.43 -16.84 -31.73
C THR A 323 -1.15 -17.59 -30.62
N GLY A 324 -2.22 -17.05 -30.04
CA GLY A 324 -3.03 -17.79 -29.07
C GLY A 324 -3.59 -19.10 -29.62
N ALA A 325 -3.91 -19.16 -30.90
CA ALA A 325 -4.42 -20.34 -31.59
C ALA A 325 -3.32 -21.35 -32.00
N ASN A 326 -2.08 -20.89 -32.17
CA ASN A 326 -0.96 -21.73 -32.55
C ASN A 326 0.34 -21.14 -32.00
N HIS A 327 0.84 -21.72 -30.91
CA HIS A 327 2.05 -21.27 -30.25
C HIS A 327 2.92 -22.45 -29.84
N ARG A 328 4.20 -22.15 -29.66
CA ARG A 328 5.17 -23.05 -29.05
C ARG A 328 5.58 -22.50 -27.69
N ILE A 329 5.61 -23.41 -26.72
CA ILE A 329 6.07 -23.16 -25.35
C ILE A 329 7.38 -23.94 -25.21
N ARG A 330 8.46 -23.26 -24.82
CA ARG A 330 9.76 -23.85 -24.51
C ARG A 330 10.33 -23.28 -23.24
N GLY A 331 10.94 -24.13 -22.48
CA GLY A 331 11.73 -23.66 -21.35
C GLY A 331 11.73 -24.58 -20.18
N GLY A 332 12.21 -24.07 -19.07
CA GLY A 332 12.32 -24.82 -17.85
C GLY A 332 12.33 -23.93 -16.61
N SER A 333 12.14 -24.55 -15.50
CA SER A 333 12.22 -23.95 -14.18
C SER A 333 12.77 -24.93 -13.18
N SER A 334 13.54 -24.44 -12.23
CA SER A 334 13.90 -25.16 -11.02
C SER A 334 13.40 -24.37 -9.81
N MET A 335 12.72 -25.05 -8.91
CA MET A 335 12.12 -24.42 -7.75
C MET A 335 12.19 -25.31 -6.51
N ALA A 336 12.19 -24.69 -5.34
CA ALA A 336 11.99 -25.34 -4.06
C ALA A 336 10.67 -24.87 -3.44
N LEU A 337 9.86 -25.82 -3.01
CA LEU A 337 8.60 -25.62 -2.30
C LEU A 337 8.60 -26.55 -1.09
N ASP A 338 8.45 -26.00 0.11
CA ASP A 338 8.46 -26.75 1.37
C ASP A 338 9.63 -27.77 1.45
N ASP A 339 10.86 -27.31 1.21
CA ASP A 339 12.13 -28.11 1.21
C ASP A 339 12.23 -29.17 0.10
N LYS A 340 11.23 -29.31 -0.74
CA LYS A 340 11.28 -30.20 -1.91
C LYS A 340 11.70 -29.46 -3.15
N ARG A 341 12.66 -30.00 -3.88
CA ARG A 341 13.12 -29.44 -5.15
C ARG A 341 12.38 -30.07 -6.32
N TYR A 342 12.03 -29.22 -7.27
CA TYR A 342 11.37 -29.61 -8.52
C TYR A 342 12.11 -29.00 -9.70
N LYS A 343 12.26 -29.77 -10.75
CA LYS A 343 12.73 -29.28 -12.05
C LYS A 343 11.68 -29.57 -13.08
N LEU A 344 11.36 -28.60 -13.90
CA LEU A 344 10.43 -28.70 -15.02
C LEU A 344 11.18 -28.31 -16.29
N GLU A 345 11.11 -29.14 -17.32
CA GLU A 345 11.47 -28.80 -18.70
C GLU A 345 10.27 -29.10 -19.61
N ILE A 346 9.97 -28.21 -20.53
CA ILE A 346 8.85 -28.33 -21.45
C ILE A 346 9.22 -27.86 -22.86
N ASP A 347 8.85 -28.65 -23.87
CA ASP A 347 8.73 -28.23 -25.26
C ASP A 347 7.38 -28.72 -25.78
N ALA A 348 6.52 -27.80 -26.16
CA ALA A 348 5.17 -28.12 -26.59
C ALA A 348 4.69 -27.14 -27.66
N ALA A 349 3.95 -27.65 -28.64
CA ALA A 349 3.35 -26.87 -29.70
C ALA A 349 1.84 -27.11 -29.76
N GLY A 350 1.06 -26.04 -29.78
CA GLY A 350 -0.40 -26.16 -29.80
C GLY A 350 -1.08 -24.81 -29.72
N GLY A 351 -2.34 -24.81 -29.33
CA GLY A 351 -3.10 -23.57 -29.23
C GLY A 351 -4.37 -23.69 -28.42
N LEU A 352 -4.91 -22.56 -28.06
CA LEU A 352 -6.18 -22.41 -27.39
C LEU A 352 -7.35 -22.50 -28.39
N ASN A 353 -8.46 -23.10 -27.98
CA ASN A 353 -9.72 -22.99 -28.71
C ASN A 353 -10.25 -21.53 -28.67
N LYS A 354 -11.27 -21.23 -29.49
CA LYS A 354 -11.87 -19.89 -29.55
C LYS A 354 -12.32 -19.35 -28.19
N ASP A 355 -12.83 -20.21 -27.35
CA ASP A 355 -13.34 -19.84 -26.01
C ASP A 355 -12.23 -19.79 -24.95
N LYS A 356 -10.97 -20.11 -25.33
CA LYS A 356 -9.78 -20.14 -24.44
C LYS A 356 -9.94 -21.04 -23.22
N THR A 357 -10.81 -22.06 -23.32
CA THR A 357 -11.10 -23.00 -22.24
C THR A 357 -10.30 -24.29 -22.33
N ARG A 358 -9.74 -24.58 -23.53
CA ARG A 358 -8.99 -25.81 -23.80
C ARG A 358 -7.75 -25.48 -24.62
N TRP A 359 -6.64 -26.07 -24.24
CA TRP A 359 -5.44 -26.15 -25.06
C TRP A 359 -5.40 -27.50 -25.76
N LYS A 360 -5.01 -27.52 -27.03
CA LYS A 360 -4.80 -28.73 -27.84
C LYS A 360 -3.46 -28.60 -28.54
N GLY A 361 -2.63 -29.62 -28.44
CA GLY A 361 -1.32 -29.59 -29.04
C GLY A 361 -0.57 -30.90 -28.86
N ILE A 362 0.71 -30.84 -29.19
CA ILE A 362 1.68 -31.93 -29.03
C ILE A 362 2.68 -31.44 -27.96
N ILE A 363 3.01 -32.31 -27.06
CA ILE A 363 4.11 -32.16 -26.10
C ILE A 363 5.27 -32.95 -26.68
N ASP A 364 6.26 -32.23 -27.24
CA ASP A 364 7.45 -32.82 -27.80
C ASP A 364 8.40 -33.36 -26.71
N ALA A 365 8.47 -32.66 -25.59
CA ALA A 365 9.19 -33.09 -24.40
C ALA A 365 8.55 -32.52 -23.15
N LEU A 366 8.45 -33.34 -22.12
CA LEU A 366 8.12 -32.92 -20.76
C LEU A 366 8.96 -33.75 -19.79
N ASP A 367 9.78 -33.09 -19.01
CA ASP A 367 10.58 -33.69 -17.95
C ASP A 367 10.24 -32.98 -16.64
N ILE A 368 9.65 -33.70 -15.71
CA ILE A 368 9.41 -33.24 -14.35
C ILE A 368 10.19 -34.16 -13.41
N SER A 369 11.08 -33.60 -12.65
CA SER A 369 11.85 -34.32 -11.66
C SER A 369 11.78 -33.66 -10.29
N GLY A 370 11.90 -34.44 -9.21
CA GLY A 370 11.83 -33.97 -7.83
C GLY A 370 11.11 -34.94 -6.91
N ALA A 371 10.04 -34.51 -6.23
CA ALA A 371 9.26 -35.38 -5.35
C ALA A 371 8.56 -36.52 -6.12
N PHE A 372 8.36 -36.37 -7.41
CA PHE A 372 7.99 -37.41 -8.37
C PHE A 372 8.70 -37.13 -9.70
N ASN A 373 8.82 -38.18 -10.52
CA ASN A 373 9.46 -38.05 -11.83
C ASN A 373 8.44 -38.44 -12.91
N LEU A 374 8.29 -37.57 -13.92
CA LEU A 374 7.50 -37.83 -15.12
C LEU A 374 8.34 -37.39 -16.33
N LYS A 375 8.53 -38.29 -17.28
CA LYS A 375 9.24 -37.98 -18.52
C LYS A 375 8.39 -38.44 -19.71
N LEU A 376 8.09 -37.50 -20.61
CA LEU A 376 7.42 -37.76 -21.89
C LEU A 376 8.38 -37.25 -22.99
N GLN A 377 8.55 -38.06 -24.01
CA GLN A 377 9.35 -37.77 -25.21
C GLN A 377 8.59 -38.14 -26.44
#